data_6250ff281605bfe496fb60b186eb0f98
#
_entry.id   6250ff281605bfe496fb60b186eb0f98
#
_cell.length_a   1.000
_cell.length_b   1.000
_cell.length_c   1.000
_cell.angle_alpha   90.00
_cell.angle_beta   90.00
_cell.angle_gamma   90.00
#
_symmetry.space_group_name_H-M   'P 1'
#
loop_
_entity.id
_entity.type
_entity.pdbx_description
1 polymer ?
#
loop_
_entity_poly.entity_id
_entity_poly.type
_entity_poly.pdbx_seq_one_letter_code
_entity_poly.pdbx_strand_id
1 'polypeptide(L)'
;LDTAEKRLGKEDFMQYNITIKTIPARYAACVHTVIPRYQDEGQVWQTLCAETDHMHLVPDDPCYCAVTFLDGEFKETDVELEAWKTVKGTYPDTPHVKFRTLPAVTVASCIFRGPYSGIGEVYAALAAWIEANGYEYDGPMFNIYHVSPHETQDPQTFVTDACYPVRKK
;
A
#
# COMPACT_ATOMS: atom_id res chain seq x y z
N LEU A 1 2.60 1.98 35.12
CA LEU A 1 3.33 1.97 33.83
C LEU A 1 2.68 0.98 32.87
N ASP A 2 2.53 -0.28 33.23
CA ASP A 2 1.89 -1.29 32.38
C ASP A 2 0.44 -0.96 32.03
N THR A 3 -0.28 -0.34 32.95
CA THR A 3 -1.69 0.00 32.74
C THR A 3 -1.85 1.22 31.86
N ALA A 4 -0.91 2.17 31.92
CA ALA A 4 -0.92 3.37 31.07
C ALA A 4 -0.46 3.05 29.65
N GLU A 5 0.54 2.18 29.49
CA GLU A 5 1.00 1.73 28.18
C GLU A 5 -0.06 0.86 27.46
N LYS A 6 -0.71 -0.03 28.20
CA LYS A 6 -1.84 -0.81 27.70
C LYS A 6 -3.04 0.06 27.36
N ARG A 7 -3.23 1.16 28.08
CA ARG A 7 -4.31 2.11 27.86
C ARG A 7 -4.04 2.97 26.63
N LEU A 8 -2.78 3.43 26.44
CA LEU A 8 -2.35 4.15 25.25
C LEU A 8 -2.47 3.29 24.01
N GLY A 9 -2.01 2.03 24.03
CA GLY A 9 -2.16 1.11 22.94
C GLY A 9 -3.62 0.82 22.60
N LYS A 10 -4.50 0.80 23.59
CA LYS A 10 -5.93 0.59 23.41
C LYS A 10 -6.65 1.83 22.89
N GLU A 11 -6.17 3.03 23.26
CA GLU A 11 -6.67 4.29 22.72
C GLU A 11 -6.24 4.50 21.28
N ASP A 12 -5.01 4.12 20.91
CA ASP A 12 -4.52 4.13 19.53
C ASP A 12 -5.32 3.17 18.64
N PHE A 13 -5.70 2.01 19.15
CA PHE A 13 -6.63 1.10 18.51
C PHE A 13 -7.98 1.73 18.18
N MET A 14 -8.49 2.54 19.09
CA MET A 14 -9.82 3.15 18.95
C MET A 14 -9.81 4.42 18.09
N GLN A 15 -8.64 5.04 17.90
CA GLN A 15 -8.46 6.21 17.06
C GLN A 15 -8.53 5.90 15.58
N TYR A 16 -8.16 4.68 15.19
CA TYR A 16 -8.10 4.28 13.79
C TYR A 16 -9.24 3.32 13.48
N ASN A 17 -9.94 3.60 12.39
CA ASN A 17 -10.99 2.72 11.90
C ASN A 17 -10.37 1.57 11.10
N ILE A 18 -10.14 0.45 11.76
CA ILE A 18 -9.55 -0.75 11.16
C ILE A 18 -10.65 -1.73 10.78
N THR A 19 -10.67 -2.13 9.52
CA THR A 19 -11.68 -3.06 8.99
C THR A 19 -11.03 -4.20 8.24
N ILE A 20 -11.72 -5.33 8.19
CA ILE A 20 -11.38 -6.44 7.29
C ILE A 20 -12.15 -6.26 6.00
N LYS A 21 -11.47 -6.29 4.88
CA LYS A 21 -12.11 -6.23 3.57
C LYS A 21 -11.35 -7.08 2.55
N THR A 22 -12.00 -7.38 1.45
CA THR A 22 -11.38 -8.09 0.33
C THR A 22 -11.14 -7.12 -0.81
N ILE A 23 -9.88 -7.04 -1.26
CA ILE A 23 -9.54 -6.37 -2.50
C ILE A 23 -9.72 -7.41 -3.61
N PRO A 24 -10.56 -7.13 -4.63
CA PRO A 24 -10.84 -8.12 -5.66
C PRO A 24 -9.65 -8.39 -6.58
N ALA A 25 -9.71 -9.49 -7.29
CA ALA A 25 -8.76 -9.76 -8.37
C ALA A 25 -8.78 -8.60 -9.38
N ARG A 26 -7.61 -8.19 -9.85
CA ARG A 26 -7.48 -6.98 -10.65
C ARG A 26 -6.31 -7.06 -11.62
N TYR A 27 -6.51 -6.53 -12.81
CA TYR A 27 -5.47 -6.43 -13.82
C TYR A 27 -4.69 -5.13 -13.61
N ALA A 28 -3.38 -5.21 -13.60
CA ALA A 28 -2.53 -4.08 -13.25
C ALA A 28 -1.24 -4.01 -14.06
N ALA A 29 -0.78 -2.79 -14.28
CA ALA A 29 0.59 -2.49 -14.70
C ALA A 29 1.48 -2.50 -13.46
N CYS A 30 2.53 -3.32 -13.45
CA CYS A 30 3.36 -3.57 -12.27
C CYS A 30 4.83 -3.30 -12.56
N VAL A 31 5.51 -2.64 -11.61
CA VAL A 31 6.97 -2.44 -11.65
C VAL A 31 7.56 -2.99 -10.36
N HIS A 32 8.27 -4.11 -10.47
CA HIS A 32 8.99 -4.73 -9.36
C HIS A 32 10.46 -4.32 -9.43
N THR A 33 10.96 -3.66 -8.41
CA THR A 33 12.33 -3.16 -8.40
C THR A 33 12.86 -2.98 -6.98
N VAL A 34 14.15 -2.67 -6.90
CA VAL A 34 14.83 -2.26 -5.66
C VAL A 34 15.19 -0.79 -5.80
N ILE A 35 14.82 0.01 -4.82
CA ILE A 35 15.17 1.44 -4.77
C ILE A 35 16.13 1.71 -3.60
N PRO A 36 16.91 2.81 -3.67
CA PRO A 36 17.87 3.09 -2.60
C PRO A 36 17.23 3.31 -1.25
N ARG A 37 16.14 4.07 -1.18
CA ARG A 37 15.42 4.43 0.05
C ARG A 37 13.94 4.63 -0.25
N TYR A 38 13.10 4.62 0.78
CA TYR A 38 11.65 4.86 0.62
C TYR A 38 11.33 6.19 -0.04
N GLN A 39 12.12 7.23 0.21
CA GLN A 39 11.94 8.55 -0.40
C GLN A 39 12.11 8.55 -1.92
N ASP A 40 12.74 7.51 -2.48
CA ASP A 40 13.00 7.39 -3.92
C ASP A 40 11.87 6.69 -4.68
N GLU A 41 10.75 6.39 -4.01
CA GLU A 41 9.59 5.71 -4.61
C GLU A 41 9.09 6.41 -5.88
N GLY A 42 9.19 7.73 -5.94
CA GLY A 42 8.79 8.50 -7.12
C GLY A 42 9.46 8.06 -8.42
N GLN A 43 10.68 7.52 -8.35
CA GLN A 43 11.41 7.01 -9.52
C GLN A 43 10.70 5.82 -10.15
N VAL A 44 10.06 4.99 -9.34
CA VAL A 44 9.33 3.79 -9.80
C VAL A 44 8.09 4.22 -10.59
N TRP A 45 7.35 5.20 -10.08
CA TRP A 45 6.18 5.76 -10.76
C TRP A 45 6.56 6.45 -12.06
N GLN A 46 7.69 7.16 -12.09
CA GLN A 46 8.21 7.78 -13.31
C GLN A 46 8.53 6.73 -14.38
N THR A 47 9.14 5.61 -13.98
CA THR A 47 9.43 4.49 -14.90
C THR A 47 8.14 3.92 -15.47
N LEU A 48 7.13 3.67 -14.62
CA LEU A 48 5.85 3.15 -15.06
C LEU A 48 5.19 4.09 -16.08
N CYS A 49 5.12 5.38 -15.76
CA CYS A 49 4.51 6.37 -16.65
C CYS A 49 5.29 6.51 -17.96
N ALA A 50 6.61 6.60 -17.90
CA ALA A 50 7.44 6.79 -19.09
C ALA A 50 7.35 5.62 -20.07
N GLU A 51 7.37 4.39 -19.57
CA GLU A 51 7.33 3.19 -20.41
C GLU A 51 5.94 2.88 -20.97
N THR A 52 4.88 3.42 -20.37
CA THR A 52 3.50 3.16 -20.81
C THR A 52 2.79 4.37 -21.42
N ASP A 53 3.43 5.52 -21.47
CA ASP A 53 2.84 6.77 -21.97
C ASP A 53 2.25 6.60 -23.38
N HIS A 54 2.99 5.95 -24.29
CA HIS A 54 2.54 5.70 -25.66
C HIS A 54 1.36 4.73 -25.78
N MET A 55 1.07 3.96 -24.73
CA MET A 55 -0.01 2.99 -24.72
C MET A 55 -1.37 3.58 -24.38
N HIS A 56 -1.38 4.80 -23.82
CA HIS A 56 -2.60 5.47 -23.34
C HIS A 56 -3.44 4.56 -22.45
N LEU A 57 -2.84 4.10 -21.35
CA LEU A 57 -3.49 3.20 -20.39
C LEU A 57 -4.85 3.76 -19.94
N VAL A 58 -5.87 2.91 -19.96
CA VAL A 58 -7.18 3.25 -19.45
C VAL A 58 -7.24 2.84 -17.97
N PRO A 59 -7.36 3.79 -17.04
CA PRO A 59 -7.46 3.45 -15.62
C PRO A 59 -8.70 2.62 -15.35
N ASP A 60 -8.57 1.65 -14.43
CA ASP A 60 -9.74 0.93 -13.93
C ASP A 60 -10.65 1.85 -13.09
N ASP A 61 -11.87 1.43 -12.85
CA ASP A 61 -12.83 2.16 -12.03
C ASP A 61 -13.43 1.21 -10.96
N PRO A 62 -13.02 1.37 -9.68
CA PRO A 62 -12.03 2.32 -9.16
C PRO A 62 -10.59 2.00 -9.57
N CYS A 63 -9.79 3.04 -9.73
CA CYS A 63 -8.36 2.89 -10.04
C CYS A 63 -7.56 2.84 -8.74
N TYR A 64 -6.78 1.77 -8.57
CA TYR A 64 -5.86 1.64 -7.45
C TYR A 64 -4.43 1.92 -7.94
N CYS A 65 -3.79 2.89 -7.31
CA CYS A 65 -2.35 3.12 -7.41
C CYS A 65 -1.74 2.74 -6.08
N ALA A 66 -0.90 1.71 -6.06
CA ALA A 66 -0.44 1.12 -4.82
C ALA A 66 1.02 0.69 -4.90
N VAL A 67 1.65 0.51 -3.76
CA VAL A 67 2.99 -0.08 -3.63
C VAL A 67 2.94 -1.19 -2.60
N THR A 68 3.37 -2.38 -3.02
CA THR A 68 3.59 -3.52 -2.14
C THR A 68 5.06 -3.53 -1.72
N PHE A 69 5.30 -3.61 -0.41
CA PHE A 69 6.65 -3.67 0.16
C PHE A 69 7.04 -5.12 0.39
N LEU A 70 8.04 -5.58 -0.33
CA LEU A 70 8.38 -7.00 -0.41
C LEU A 70 9.40 -7.45 0.63
N ASP A 71 10.10 -6.51 1.28
CA ASP A 71 10.95 -6.83 2.42
C ASP A 71 10.06 -7.11 3.63
N GLY A 72 10.26 -8.14 4.37
CA GLY A 72 9.46 -8.44 5.55
C GLY A 72 9.71 -7.50 6.74
N GLU A 73 10.55 -6.49 6.59
CA GLU A 73 10.99 -5.58 7.64
C GLU A 73 11.33 -4.20 7.06
N PHE A 74 11.47 -3.20 7.94
CA PHE A 74 11.96 -1.88 7.57
C PHE A 74 13.42 -1.96 7.14
N LYS A 75 13.75 -1.31 6.01
CA LYS A 75 15.13 -1.23 5.49
C LYS A 75 15.54 0.21 5.31
N GLU A 76 16.77 0.51 5.68
CA GLU A 76 17.36 1.84 5.47
C GLU A 76 17.81 2.03 4.02
N THR A 77 18.21 0.94 3.35
CA THR A 77 18.68 0.94 1.97
C THR A 77 18.20 -0.31 1.25
N ASP A 78 18.25 -0.27 -0.08
CA ASP A 78 17.91 -1.42 -0.94
C ASP A 78 16.50 -1.94 -0.66
N VAL A 79 15.52 -1.06 -0.74
CA VAL A 79 14.11 -1.36 -0.51
C VAL A 79 13.53 -2.06 -1.73
N GLU A 80 13.08 -3.30 -1.54
CA GLU A 80 12.40 -4.05 -2.59
C GLU A 80 10.89 -3.79 -2.55
N LEU A 81 10.34 -3.40 -3.70
CA LEU A 81 8.92 -3.07 -3.79
C LEU A 81 8.36 -3.38 -5.18
N GLU A 82 7.04 -3.42 -5.23
CA GLU A 82 6.32 -3.47 -6.49
C GLU A 82 5.25 -2.39 -6.51
N ALA A 83 5.39 -1.43 -7.42
CA ALA A 83 4.35 -0.45 -7.71
C ALA A 83 3.35 -1.06 -8.69
N TRP A 84 2.05 -0.81 -8.48
CA TRP A 84 1.03 -1.32 -9.38
C TRP A 84 -0.12 -0.33 -9.52
N LYS A 85 -0.63 -0.24 -10.75
CA LYS A 85 -1.76 0.60 -11.11
C LYS A 85 -2.78 -0.25 -11.85
N THR A 86 -4.02 -0.27 -11.38
CA THR A 86 -5.08 -1.05 -12.02
C THR A 86 -5.56 -0.37 -13.29
N VAL A 87 -5.69 -1.16 -14.35
CA VAL A 87 -6.02 -0.67 -15.69
C VAL A 87 -7.04 -1.59 -16.37
N LYS A 88 -7.77 -1.02 -17.33
CA LYS A 88 -8.66 -1.76 -18.22
C LYS A 88 -7.98 -2.03 -19.55
N GLY A 89 -8.27 -3.16 -20.14
CA GLY A 89 -7.72 -3.55 -21.43
C GLY A 89 -6.62 -4.58 -21.31
N THR A 90 -5.85 -4.75 -22.36
CA THR A 90 -4.71 -5.65 -22.42
C THR A 90 -3.58 -4.93 -23.10
N TYR A 91 -2.39 -5.03 -22.52
CA TYR A 91 -1.22 -4.27 -22.97
C TYR A 91 0.01 -5.17 -23.00
N PRO A 92 0.95 -4.94 -23.93
CA PRO A 92 2.20 -5.68 -23.95
C PRO A 92 3.14 -5.24 -22.84
N ASP A 93 3.91 -6.18 -22.31
CA ASP A 93 4.97 -5.87 -21.33
C ASP A 93 6.05 -4.99 -21.95
N THR A 94 6.66 -4.16 -21.10
CA THR A 94 7.85 -3.38 -21.42
C THR A 94 9.06 -3.94 -20.64
N PRO A 95 10.29 -3.41 -20.82
CA PRO A 95 11.42 -3.92 -20.05
C PRO A 95 11.22 -3.90 -18.54
N HIS A 96 10.54 -2.89 -17.98
CA HIS A 96 10.35 -2.75 -16.54
C HIS A 96 8.89 -2.86 -16.09
N VAL A 97 7.92 -2.76 -17.00
CA VAL A 97 6.50 -2.83 -16.66
C VAL A 97 5.92 -4.17 -17.12
N LYS A 98 5.40 -4.93 -16.17
CA LYS A 98 4.73 -6.21 -16.44
C LYS A 98 3.24 -6.06 -16.16
N PHE A 99 2.41 -6.52 -17.08
CA PHE A 99 0.96 -6.51 -16.92
C PHE A 99 0.50 -7.90 -16.47
N ARG A 100 -0.23 -7.95 -15.36
CA ARG A 100 -0.75 -9.22 -14.85
C ARG A 100 -1.99 -9.03 -14.00
N THR A 101 -2.74 -10.09 -13.82
CA THR A 101 -3.85 -10.12 -12.87
C THR A 101 -3.32 -10.44 -11.49
N LEU A 102 -3.55 -9.52 -10.55
CA LEU A 102 -3.25 -9.73 -9.14
C LEU A 102 -4.43 -10.46 -8.49
N PRO A 103 -4.18 -11.49 -7.67
CA PRO A 103 -5.27 -12.27 -7.06
C PRO A 103 -6.02 -11.47 -6.01
N ALA A 104 -7.28 -11.86 -5.78
CA ALA A 104 -8.06 -11.31 -4.67
C ALA A 104 -7.32 -11.56 -3.35
N VAL A 105 -7.39 -10.58 -2.45
CA VAL A 105 -6.68 -10.63 -1.17
C VAL A 105 -7.55 -10.05 -0.06
N THR A 106 -7.60 -10.75 1.08
CA THR A 106 -8.26 -10.26 2.30
C THR A 106 -7.25 -9.49 3.12
N VAL A 107 -7.60 -8.30 3.53
CA VAL A 107 -6.69 -7.39 4.24
C VAL A 107 -7.36 -6.82 5.49
N ALA A 108 -6.52 -6.55 6.50
CA ALA A 108 -6.83 -5.58 7.55
C ALA A 108 -6.42 -4.21 7.02
N SER A 109 -7.35 -3.28 7.01
CA SER A 109 -7.22 -2.00 6.31
C SER A 109 -7.49 -0.84 7.24
N CYS A 110 -6.68 0.20 7.11
CA CYS A 110 -6.89 1.49 7.77
C CYS A 110 -6.64 2.62 6.78
N ILE A 111 -7.67 3.44 6.55
CA ILE A 111 -7.53 4.63 5.72
C ILE A 111 -7.01 5.76 6.59
N PHE A 112 -5.85 6.29 6.22
CA PHE A 112 -5.14 7.33 6.94
C PHE A 112 -5.12 8.62 6.12
N ARG A 113 -5.43 9.73 6.79
CA ARG A 113 -5.39 11.07 6.21
C ARG A 113 -4.25 11.86 6.81
N GLY A 114 -3.39 12.41 5.98
CA GLY A 114 -2.28 13.22 6.41
C GLY A 114 -0.95 12.81 5.81
N PRO A 115 0.15 13.48 6.25
CA PRO A 115 1.48 13.25 5.70
C PRO A 115 2.03 11.86 6.05
N TYR A 116 2.90 11.36 5.21
CA TYR A 116 3.50 10.02 5.39
C TYR A 116 4.32 9.90 6.68
N SER A 117 4.75 11.02 7.26
CA SER A 117 5.44 11.02 8.56
C SER A 117 4.60 10.44 9.70
N GLY A 118 3.27 10.47 9.58
CA GLY A 118 2.35 9.92 10.57
C GLY A 118 1.96 8.46 10.35
N ILE A 119 2.37 7.85 9.24
CA ILE A 119 1.87 6.53 8.85
C ILE A 119 2.43 5.39 9.71
N GLY A 120 3.57 5.58 10.34
CA GLY A 120 4.16 4.58 11.23
C GLY A 120 3.27 4.21 12.41
N GLU A 121 2.53 5.17 12.95
CA GLU A 121 1.55 4.93 14.02
C GLU A 121 0.38 4.07 13.53
N VAL A 122 -0.03 4.28 12.29
CA VAL A 122 -1.09 3.47 11.65
C VAL A 122 -0.65 2.03 11.50
N TYR A 123 0.58 1.79 11.08
CA TYR A 123 1.14 0.45 10.96
C TYR A 123 1.21 -0.25 12.32
N ALA A 124 1.62 0.46 13.36
CA ALA A 124 1.66 -0.08 14.72
C ALA A 124 0.26 -0.45 15.23
N ALA A 125 -0.73 0.41 14.97
CA ALA A 125 -2.11 0.16 15.34
C ALA A 125 -2.68 -1.06 14.60
N LEU A 126 -2.40 -1.19 13.31
CA LEU A 126 -2.81 -2.35 12.50
C LEU A 126 -2.19 -3.65 13.04
N ALA A 127 -0.89 -3.65 13.31
CA ALA A 127 -0.21 -4.83 13.86
C ALA A 127 -0.82 -5.28 15.17
N ALA A 128 -1.08 -4.34 16.08
CA ALA A 128 -1.69 -4.64 17.37
C ALA A 128 -3.13 -5.14 17.22
N TRP A 129 -3.90 -4.55 16.32
CA TRP A 129 -5.27 -4.99 16.03
C TRP A 129 -5.31 -6.41 15.45
N ILE A 130 -4.44 -6.72 14.51
CA ILE A 130 -4.33 -8.03 13.87
C ILE A 130 -4.09 -9.11 14.92
N GLU A 131 -3.12 -8.88 15.81
CA GLU A 131 -2.80 -9.82 16.89
C GLU A 131 -3.98 -9.99 17.86
N ALA A 132 -4.59 -8.88 18.28
CA ALA A 132 -5.68 -8.89 19.26
C ALA A 132 -6.96 -9.56 18.74
N ASN A 133 -7.18 -9.57 17.43
CA ASN A 133 -8.41 -10.09 16.83
C ASN A 133 -8.26 -11.48 16.20
N GLY A 134 -7.14 -12.16 16.45
CA GLY A 134 -6.95 -13.55 16.06
C GLY A 134 -6.65 -13.76 14.59
N TYR A 135 -6.01 -12.78 13.96
CA TYR A 135 -5.52 -12.88 12.59
C TYR A 135 -4.01 -13.10 12.56
N GLU A 136 -3.53 -13.61 11.45
CA GLU A 136 -2.10 -13.70 11.16
C GLU A 136 -1.82 -13.12 9.78
N TYR A 137 -0.57 -12.71 9.55
CA TYR A 137 -0.17 -12.14 8.27
C TYR A 137 -0.17 -13.21 7.17
N ASP A 138 -0.66 -12.83 5.98
CA ASP A 138 -0.81 -13.73 4.83
C ASP A 138 -0.22 -13.12 3.56
N GLY A 139 0.81 -12.34 3.68
CA GLY A 139 1.51 -11.74 2.56
C GLY A 139 2.09 -10.37 2.87
N PRO A 140 2.83 -9.79 1.93
CA PRO A 140 3.44 -8.47 2.11
C PRO A 140 2.40 -7.36 2.13
N MET A 141 2.61 -6.37 3.01
CA MET A 141 1.73 -5.22 3.12
C MET A 141 1.83 -4.32 1.90
N PHE A 142 0.75 -3.58 1.62
CA PHE A 142 0.75 -2.56 0.58
C PHE A 142 -0.02 -1.33 1.01
N ASN A 143 0.38 -0.19 0.44
CA ASN A 143 -0.34 1.06 0.59
C ASN A 143 -1.04 1.39 -0.72
N ILE A 144 -2.34 1.69 -0.65
CA ILE A 144 -3.09 2.25 -1.78
C ILE A 144 -3.13 3.76 -1.61
N TYR A 145 -2.64 4.49 -2.60
CA TYR A 145 -2.60 5.95 -2.57
C TYR A 145 -3.85 6.53 -3.25
N HIS A 146 -4.81 6.98 -2.45
CA HIS A 146 -6.03 7.62 -2.97
C HIS A 146 -5.82 9.09 -3.32
N VAL A 147 -5.10 9.81 -2.46
CA VAL A 147 -4.64 11.18 -2.71
C VAL A 147 -3.16 11.25 -2.33
N SER A 148 -2.34 11.60 -3.28
CA SER A 148 -0.89 11.57 -3.16
C SER A 148 -0.26 12.89 -3.64
N PRO A 149 1.07 13.04 -3.59
CA PRO A 149 1.74 14.20 -4.18
C PRO A 149 1.42 14.47 -5.64
N HIS A 150 0.90 13.47 -6.36
CA HIS A 150 0.44 13.61 -7.74
C HIS A 150 -0.83 14.47 -7.85
N GLU A 151 -1.73 14.38 -6.86
CA GLU A 151 -3.03 15.08 -6.86
C GLU A 151 -3.00 16.39 -6.08
N THR A 152 -2.14 16.52 -5.07
CA THR A 152 -2.11 17.69 -4.20
C THR A 152 -0.71 17.99 -3.70
N GLN A 153 -0.43 19.28 -3.43
CA GLN A 153 0.81 19.71 -2.80
C GLN A 153 0.67 19.88 -1.29
N ASP A 154 -0.53 19.71 -0.75
CA ASP A 154 -0.79 19.81 0.69
C ASP A 154 -0.76 18.41 1.34
N PRO A 155 0.31 18.06 2.10
CA PRO A 155 0.42 16.76 2.73
C PRO A 155 -0.70 16.42 3.71
N GLN A 156 -1.36 17.43 4.27
CA GLN A 156 -2.49 17.20 5.18
C GLN A 156 -3.71 16.60 4.46
N THR A 157 -3.76 16.71 3.14
CA THR A 157 -4.85 16.16 2.33
C THR A 157 -4.53 14.80 1.72
N PHE A 158 -3.36 14.23 1.96
CA PHE A 158 -3.02 12.89 1.50
C PHE A 158 -3.96 11.85 2.13
N VAL A 159 -4.36 10.87 1.32
CA VAL A 159 -5.20 9.76 1.78
C VAL A 159 -4.56 8.45 1.34
N THR A 160 -4.18 7.64 2.32
CA THR A 160 -3.51 6.37 2.09
C THR A 160 -4.29 5.26 2.80
N ASP A 161 -4.53 4.17 2.09
CA ASP A 161 -5.12 2.96 2.66
C ASP A 161 -3.99 1.96 2.94
N ALA A 162 -3.66 1.78 4.21
CA ALA A 162 -2.66 0.80 4.64
C ALA A 162 -3.31 -0.57 4.75
N CYS A 163 -2.82 -1.54 3.98
CA CYS A 163 -3.41 -2.87 3.84
C CYS A 163 -2.41 -3.95 4.23
N TYR A 164 -2.78 -4.76 5.21
CA TYR A 164 -2.03 -5.95 5.60
C TYR A 164 -2.80 -7.20 5.21
N PRO A 165 -2.31 -7.98 4.24
CA PRO A 165 -2.91 -9.27 3.94
C PRO A 165 -2.96 -10.15 5.18
N VAL A 166 -4.13 -10.69 5.49
CA VAL A 166 -4.37 -11.47 6.71
C VAL A 166 -5.28 -12.66 6.44
N ARG A 167 -5.18 -13.64 7.34
CA ARG A 167 -6.11 -14.75 7.44
C ARG A 167 -6.41 -15.04 8.91
N LYS A 168 -7.55 -15.64 9.19
CA LYS A 168 -7.84 -16.10 10.56
C LYS A 168 -6.91 -17.23 10.95
N LYS A 169 -6.46 -17.18 12.19
CA LYS A 169 -5.69 -18.28 12.80
C LYS A 169 -6.53 -19.56 12.89
#